data_f80d5aa5c39a243c657fd2b98dd50ffe
#
_entry.id   f80d5aa5c39a243c657fd2b98dd50ffe
#
_cell.length_a   1.000
_cell.length_b   1.000
_cell.length_c   1.000
_cell.angle_alpha   90.00
_cell.angle_beta   90.00
_cell.angle_gamma   90.00
#
_symmetry.space_group_name_H-M   'P 1'
#
loop_
_entity.id
_entity.type
_entity.pdbx_description
1 polymer ?
#
loop_
_entity_poly.entity_id
_entity_poly.type
_entity_poly.pdbx_seq_one_letter_code
_entity_poly.pdbx_strand_id
1 'polypeptide(L)'
;VAAAVELIARTGSAITIADVAESLGIIRQTVYRYFATADDLMRAAGIASVDGFLDELTECVRGIHDPADAMTEGVLFTLDAVQRIPHLAVLLAQPNSGTHTVEVAGGLAQDVGMKMIDRFDVDWAAFGYDDAALRDLVEFTLRTMLSFFVAPSDPARSPAELRSFIRRWLGAAILAQ
;
A
#
# COMPACT_ATOMS: atom_id res chain seq x y z
N VAL A 1 -10.69 -15.61 -5.15
CA VAL A 1 -10.17 -14.27 -4.83
C VAL A 1 -11.33 -13.33 -4.49
N ALA A 2 -12.33 -13.12 -5.37
CA ALA A 2 -13.44 -12.21 -5.12
C ALA A 2 -14.15 -12.46 -3.77
N ALA A 3 -14.48 -13.71 -3.43
CA ALA A 3 -15.07 -14.08 -2.14
C ALA A 3 -14.14 -13.74 -0.95
N ALA A 4 -12.83 -13.82 -1.13
CA ALA A 4 -11.86 -13.42 -0.11
C ALA A 4 -11.89 -11.90 0.10
N VAL A 5 -11.87 -11.11 -0.97
CA VAL A 5 -11.96 -9.65 -0.91
C VAL A 5 -13.27 -9.21 -0.21
N GLU A 6 -14.39 -9.78 -0.62
CA GLU A 6 -15.70 -9.48 -0.01
C GLU A 6 -15.76 -9.85 1.48
N LEU A 7 -15.19 -11.00 1.85
CA LEU A 7 -15.17 -11.46 3.23
C LEU A 7 -14.30 -10.55 4.11
N ILE A 8 -13.13 -10.13 3.62
CA ILE A 8 -12.25 -9.18 4.31
C ILE A 8 -12.94 -7.82 4.45
N ALA A 9 -13.58 -7.32 3.40
CA ALA A 9 -14.30 -6.04 3.44
C ALA A 9 -15.44 -6.06 4.49
N ARG A 10 -16.09 -7.21 4.66
CA ARG A 10 -17.18 -7.39 5.64
C ARG A 10 -16.68 -7.55 7.07
N THR A 11 -15.57 -8.28 7.27
CA THR A 11 -15.08 -8.63 8.62
C THR A 11 -14.05 -7.66 9.17
N GLY A 12 -13.37 -6.89 8.29
CA GLY A 12 -12.28 -5.98 8.65
C GLY A 12 -11.04 -6.71 9.19
N SER A 13 -10.92 -8.03 8.97
CA SER A 13 -9.85 -8.85 9.53
C SER A 13 -9.23 -9.80 8.52
N ALA A 14 -8.02 -10.30 8.83
CA ALA A 14 -7.40 -11.37 8.07
C ALA A 14 -8.30 -12.61 8.07
N ILE A 15 -8.41 -13.25 6.92
CA ILE A 15 -9.25 -14.44 6.70
C ILE A 15 -8.41 -15.68 6.54
N THR A 16 -9.01 -16.84 6.87
CA THR A 16 -8.41 -18.15 6.67
C THR A 16 -8.95 -18.82 5.40
N ILE A 17 -8.24 -19.86 4.93
CA ILE A 17 -8.75 -20.72 3.85
C ILE A 17 -10.09 -21.37 4.23
N ALA A 18 -10.28 -21.64 5.53
CA ALA A 18 -11.54 -22.22 6.03
C ALA A 18 -12.72 -21.25 5.85
N ASP A 19 -12.51 -19.97 6.18
CA ASP A 19 -13.56 -18.94 6.08
C ASP A 19 -14.01 -18.76 4.62
N VAL A 20 -13.06 -18.77 3.69
CA VAL A 20 -13.37 -18.67 2.25
C VAL A 20 -14.08 -19.93 1.74
N ALA A 21 -13.64 -21.13 2.17
CA ALA A 21 -14.30 -22.38 1.79
C ALA A 21 -15.75 -22.41 2.29
N GLU A 22 -15.99 -21.98 3.52
CA GLU A 22 -17.33 -21.88 4.12
C GLU A 22 -18.20 -20.87 3.37
N SER A 23 -17.67 -19.69 3.08
CA SER A 23 -18.39 -18.63 2.37
C SER A 23 -18.83 -19.04 0.95
N LEU A 24 -18.04 -19.91 0.30
CA LEU A 24 -18.33 -20.45 -1.03
C LEU A 24 -19.13 -21.76 -1.02
N GLY A 25 -19.39 -22.36 0.16
CA GLY A 25 -20.05 -23.67 0.28
C GLY A 25 -19.23 -24.82 -0.32
N ILE A 26 -17.88 -24.73 -0.31
CA ILE A 26 -16.96 -25.74 -0.86
C ILE A 26 -16.05 -26.31 0.21
N ILE A 27 -15.43 -27.45 -0.07
CA ILE A 27 -14.48 -28.07 0.85
C ILE A 27 -13.12 -27.33 0.81
N ARG A 28 -12.43 -27.22 1.97
CA ARG A 28 -11.12 -26.55 2.11
C ARG A 28 -10.08 -27.06 1.09
N GLN A 29 -10.10 -28.36 0.78
CA GLN A 29 -9.18 -28.96 -0.18
C GLN A 29 -9.30 -28.34 -1.59
N THR A 30 -10.50 -27.86 -1.96
CA THR A 30 -10.69 -27.15 -3.22
C THR A 30 -9.98 -25.81 -3.21
N VAL A 31 -9.98 -25.06 -2.10
CA VAL A 31 -9.25 -23.80 -1.96
C VAL A 31 -7.75 -24.04 -1.94
N TYR A 32 -7.27 -25.05 -1.18
CA TYR A 32 -5.85 -25.42 -1.14
C TYR A 32 -5.26 -25.81 -2.50
N ARG A 33 -6.06 -26.25 -3.44
CA ARG A 33 -5.59 -26.52 -4.82
C ARG A 33 -5.15 -25.26 -5.56
N TYR A 34 -5.67 -24.08 -5.18
CA TYR A 34 -5.37 -22.79 -5.81
C TYR A 34 -4.42 -21.93 -4.97
N PHE A 35 -4.48 -22.05 -3.65
CA PHE A 35 -3.68 -21.26 -2.70
C PHE A 35 -3.10 -22.20 -1.65
N ALA A 36 -1.77 -22.36 -1.68
CA ALA A 36 -1.08 -23.26 -0.75
C ALA A 36 -1.18 -22.79 0.71
N THR A 37 -1.24 -21.47 0.93
CA THR A 37 -1.29 -20.83 2.23
C THR A 37 -2.37 -19.75 2.30
N ALA A 38 -2.73 -19.33 3.51
CA ALA A 38 -3.60 -18.16 3.72
C ALA A 38 -2.93 -16.88 3.22
N ASP A 39 -1.61 -16.78 3.34
CA ASP A 39 -0.84 -15.62 2.84
C ASP A 39 -0.90 -15.50 1.31
N ASP A 40 -0.84 -16.63 0.57
CA ASP A 40 -1.03 -16.61 -0.89
C ASP A 40 -2.42 -16.11 -1.28
N LEU A 41 -3.44 -16.51 -0.53
CA LEU A 41 -4.81 -16.05 -0.72
C LEU A 41 -4.95 -14.55 -0.42
N MET A 42 -4.37 -14.09 0.70
CA MET A 42 -4.37 -12.68 1.11
C MET A 42 -3.63 -11.81 0.09
N ARG A 43 -2.50 -12.29 -0.42
CA ARG A 43 -1.74 -11.61 -1.49
C ARG A 43 -2.58 -11.48 -2.76
N ALA A 44 -3.24 -12.54 -3.20
CA ALA A 44 -4.12 -12.50 -4.37
C ALA A 44 -5.32 -11.56 -4.17
N ALA A 45 -5.86 -11.48 -2.95
CA ALA A 45 -6.89 -10.53 -2.60
C ALA A 45 -6.36 -9.08 -2.63
N GLY A 46 -5.16 -8.84 -2.11
CA GLY A 46 -4.49 -7.54 -2.17
C GLY A 46 -4.31 -7.06 -3.61
N ILE A 47 -3.75 -7.91 -4.49
CA ILE A 47 -3.57 -7.59 -5.90
C ILE A 47 -4.91 -7.25 -6.58
N ALA A 48 -5.95 -8.01 -6.29
CA ALA A 48 -7.29 -7.77 -6.86
C ALA A 48 -7.94 -6.47 -6.38
N SER A 49 -7.46 -5.90 -5.26
CA SER A 49 -7.98 -4.66 -4.69
C SER A 49 -7.17 -3.42 -5.07
N VAL A 50 -6.05 -3.59 -5.78
CA VAL A 50 -5.16 -2.48 -6.14
C VAL A 50 -5.88 -1.43 -7.00
N ASP A 51 -6.67 -1.85 -7.98
CA ASP A 51 -7.34 -0.90 -8.86
C ASP A 51 -8.35 -0.02 -8.09
N GLY A 52 -9.16 -0.63 -7.22
CA GLY A 52 -10.08 0.13 -6.37
C GLY A 52 -9.35 1.09 -5.41
N PHE A 53 -8.25 0.64 -4.81
CA PHE A 53 -7.39 1.49 -3.98
C PHE A 53 -6.81 2.67 -4.78
N LEU A 54 -6.34 2.44 -6.00
CA LEU A 54 -5.81 3.49 -6.87
C LEU A 54 -6.88 4.49 -7.30
N ASP A 55 -8.11 4.04 -7.52
CA ASP A 55 -9.23 4.93 -7.86
C ASP A 55 -9.58 5.85 -6.66
N GLU A 56 -9.65 5.31 -5.45
CA GLU A 56 -9.85 6.10 -4.22
C GLU A 56 -8.70 7.10 -3.97
N LEU A 57 -7.45 6.66 -4.20
CA LEU A 57 -6.27 7.53 -4.10
C LEU A 57 -6.38 8.69 -5.10
N THR A 58 -6.74 8.42 -6.36
CA THR A 58 -6.90 9.44 -7.40
C THR A 58 -7.88 10.51 -6.97
N GLU A 59 -9.01 10.12 -6.39
CA GLU A 59 -9.99 11.08 -5.86
C GLU A 59 -9.42 11.92 -4.70
N CYS A 60 -8.63 11.29 -3.82
CA CYS A 60 -8.01 11.96 -2.67
C CYS A 60 -7.01 13.04 -3.07
N VAL A 61 -6.21 12.79 -4.12
CA VAL A 61 -5.13 13.69 -4.56
C VAL A 61 -5.52 14.57 -5.75
N ARG A 62 -6.76 14.50 -6.22
CA ARG A 62 -7.24 15.24 -7.37
C ARG A 62 -7.03 16.73 -7.22
N GLY A 63 -6.45 17.38 -8.24
CA GLY A 63 -6.19 18.81 -8.29
C GLY A 63 -5.04 19.28 -7.42
N ILE A 64 -4.26 18.36 -6.84
CA ILE A 64 -3.03 18.73 -6.11
C ILE A 64 -1.87 18.67 -7.10
N HIS A 65 -1.33 19.83 -7.45
CA HIS A 65 -0.26 19.97 -8.45
C HIS A 65 1.13 20.14 -7.82
N ASP A 66 1.22 20.51 -6.53
CA ASP A 66 2.50 20.54 -5.80
C ASP A 66 2.93 19.10 -5.47
N PRO A 67 4.14 18.66 -5.91
CA PRO A 67 4.59 17.29 -5.73
C PRO A 67 4.74 16.88 -4.26
N ALA A 68 5.14 17.80 -3.39
CA ALA A 68 5.30 17.53 -1.97
C ALA A 68 3.96 17.39 -1.25
N ASP A 69 2.96 18.17 -1.65
CA ASP A 69 1.60 18.05 -1.11
C ASP A 69 0.91 16.79 -1.64
N ALA A 70 1.01 16.49 -2.94
CA ALA A 70 0.46 15.27 -3.54
C ALA A 70 1.04 14.01 -2.88
N MET A 71 2.36 13.94 -2.71
CA MET A 71 3.02 12.81 -2.01
C MET A 71 2.62 12.74 -0.54
N THR A 72 2.47 13.88 0.13
CA THR A 72 2.04 13.91 1.54
C THR A 72 0.65 13.32 1.70
N GLU A 73 -0.32 13.76 0.90
CA GLU A 73 -1.69 13.24 0.96
C GLU A 73 -1.77 11.77 0.49
N GLY A 74 -1.01 11.40 -0.56
CA GLY A 74 -0.92 10.02 -1.01
C GLY A 74 -0.37 9.06 0.04
N VAL A 75 0.67 9.46 0.77
CA VAL A 75 1.23 8.69 1.88
C VAL A 75 0.23 8.57 3.02
N LEU A 76 -0.40 9.67 3.44
CA LEU A 76 -1.41 9.64 4.51
C LEU A 76 -2.59 8.75 4.16
N PHE A 77 -3.11 8.87 2.93
CA PHE A 77 -4.18 8.02 2.42
C PHE A 77 -3.78 6.54 2.47
N THR A 78 -2.56 6.22 2.00
CA THR A 78 -2.08 4.83 1.98
C THR A 78 -1.91 4.26 3.38
N LEU A 79 -1.35 5.04 4.33
CA LEU A 79 -1.20 4.62 5.73
C LEU A 79 -2.56 4.32 6.37
N ASP A 80 -3.58 5.13 6.10
CA ASP A 80 -4.95 4.91 6.58
C ASP A 80 -5.60 3.69 5.88
N ALA A 81 -5.49 3.59 4.54
CA ALA A 81 -6.05 2.49 3.77
C ALA A 81 -5.50 1.12 4.22
N VAL A 82 -4.19 1.03 4.48
CA VAL A 82 -3.55 -0.22 4.94
C VAL A 82 -4.04 -0.62 6.34
N GLN A 83 -4.37 0.33 7.20
CA GLN A 83 -4.98 0.02 8.51
C GLN A 83 -6.42 -0.47 8.37
N ARG A 84 -7.18 0.09 7.42
CA ARG A 84 -8.59 -0.30 7.17
C ARG A 84 -8.72 -1.57 6.34
N ILE A 85 -7.75 -1.86 5.48
CA ILE A 85 -7.81 -2.95 4.49
C ILE A 85 -6.63 -3.91 4.71
N PRO A 86 -6.77 -4.93 5.59
CA PRO A 86 -5.65 -5.78 6.02
C PRO A 86 -4.88 -6.47 4.89
N HIS A 87 -5.55 -6.81 3.78
CA HIS A 87 -4.89 -7.46 2.65
C HIS A 87 -3.99 -6.53 1.83
N LEU A 88 -4.13 -5.20 1.93
CA LEU A 88 -3.17 -4.24 1.36
C LEU A 88 -1.86 -4.22 2.16
N ALA A 89 -1.92 -4.44 3.48
CA ALA A 89 -0.72 -4.55 4.31
C ALA A 89 0.22 -5.67 3.83
N VAL A 90 -0.33 -6.78 3.35
CA VAL A 90 0.44 -7.93 2.83
C VAL A 90 1.23 -7.57 1.56
N LEU A 91 0.79 -6.57 0.78
CA LEU A 91 1.51 -6.10 -0.40
C LEU A 91 2.75 -5.26 -0.03
N LEU A 92 2.70 -4.58 1.12
CA LEU A 92 3.81 -3.75 1.61
C LEU A 92 4.84 -4.56 2.40
N ALA A 93 4.39 -5.60 3.12
CA ALA A 93 5.23 -6.43 3.95
C ALA A 93 5.31 -7.85 3.36
N GLN A 94 6.25 -8.11 2.45
CA GLN A 94 6.51 -9.46 1.96
C GLN A 94 7.54 -10.16 2.85
N PRO A 95 7.17 -11.20 3.62
CA PRO A 95 8.15 -12.09 4.22
C PRO A 95 8.76 -12.96 3.12
N ASN A 96 10.05 -12.85 2.87
CA ASN A 96 10.76 -13.83 2.07
C ASN A 96 10.80 -15.17 2.82
N SER A 97 10.31 -16.22 2.18
CA SER A 97 10.41 -17.61 2.69
C SER A 97 11.88 -17.99 2.80
N GLY A 98 12.48 -17.83 3.98
CA GLY A 98 13.83 -18.34 4.27
C GLY A 98 14.84 -17.36 4.89
N THR A 99 14.57 -16.07 4.88
CA THR A 99 15.36 -15.08 5.63
C THR A 99 14.39 -14.10 6.29
N HIS A 100 14.66 -13.72 7.55
CA HIS A 100 13.85 -12.76 8.31
C HIS A 100 13.96 -11.31 7.74
N THR A 101 14.25 -11.15 6.47
CA THR A 101 14.31 -9.88 5.78
C THR A 101 12.98 -9.60 5.12
N VAL A 102 12.30 -8.55 5.57
CA VAL A 102 11.13 -7.98 4.90
C VAL A 102 11.62 -7.35 3.60
N GLU A 103 11.21 -7.88 2.45
CA GLU A 103 11.48 -7.27 1.15
C GLU A 103 10.48 -6.12 0.94
N VAL A 104 10.80 -4.97 1.54
CA VAL A 104 9.97 -3.77 1.64
C VAL A 104 9.70 -3.12 0.29
N ALA A 105 10.57 -3.36 -0.67
CA ALA A 105 10.49 -2.82 -2.02
C ALA A 105 10.48 -3.95 -3.05
N GLY A 106 9.77 -5.04 -2.78
CA GLY A 106 9.57 -6.10 -3.76
C GLY A 106 8.91 -5.54 -5.03
N GLY A 107 9.21 -6.13 -6.19
CA GLY A 107 8.78 -5.61 -7.48
C GLY A 107 7.30 -5.20 -7.54
N LEU A 108 6.41 -5.95 -6.85
CA LEU A 108 4.98 -5.62 -6.81
C LEU A 108 4.67 -4.32 -6.08
N ALA A 109 5.30 -4.06 -4.91
CA ALA A 109 5.07 -2.81 -4.17
C ALA A 109 5.61 -1.61 -4.95
N GLN A 110 6.76 -1.79 -5.61
CA GLN A 110 7.34 -0.78 -6.50
C GLN A 110 6.41 -0.50 -7.69
N ASP A 111 5.87 -1.53 -8.34
CA ASP A 111 4.95 -1.38 -9.47
C ASP A 111 3.65 -0.67 -9.05
N VAL A 112 3.10 -0.98 -7.88
CA VAL A 112 1.93 -0.29 -7.33
C VAL A 112 2.28 1.16 -7.01
N GLY A 113 3.44 1.43 -6.41
CA GLY A 113 3.92 2.78 -6.12
C GLY A 113 4.08 3.64 -7.38
N MET A 114 4.63 3.07 -8.46
CA MET A 114 4.71 3.78 -9.76
C MET A 114 3.32 4.09 -10.31
N LYS A 115 2.38 3.13 -10.25
CA LYS A 115 0.99 3.38 -10.64
C LYS A 115 0.31 4.46 -9.81
N MET A 116 0.67 4.60 -8.52
CA MET A 116 0.19 5.70 -7.68
C MET A 116 0.70 7.05 -8.20
N ILE A 117 2.01 7.15 -8.47
CA ILE A 117 2.64 8.36 -9.04
C ILE A 117 1.98 8.78 -10.35
N ASP A 118 1.66 7.82 -11.23
CA ASP A 118 1.00 8.05 -12.51
C ASP A 118 -0.44 8.61 -12.35
N ARG A 119 -1.06 8.46 -11.18
CA ARG A 119 -2.41 8.97 -10.87
C ARG A 119 -2.42 10.39 -10.29
N PHE A 120 -1.25 10.94 -9.96
CA PHE A 120 -1.15 12.28 -9.39
C PHE A 120 -1.23 13.34 -10.50
N ASP A 121 -1.96 14.44 -10.24
CA ASP A 121 -2.07 15.60 -11.13
C ASP A 121 -0.80 16.48 -11.06
N VAL A 122 0.38 15.85 -11.08
CA VAL A 122 1.68 16.50 -10.95
C VAL A 122 2.48 16.34 -12.24
N ASP A 123 2.99 17.44 -12.78
CA ASP A 123 3.99 17.41 -13.86
C ASP A 123 5.38 17.15 -13.28
N TRP A 124 5.68 15.87 -13.01
CA TRP A 124 6.95 15.45 -12.41
C TRP A 124 8.17 15.90 -13.21
N ALA A 125 8.07 15.93 -14.53
CA ALA A 125 9.17 16.35 -15.40
C ALA A 125 9.49 17.84 -15.20
N ALA A 126 8.48 18.69 -14.98
CA ALA A 126 8.68 20.12 -14.67
C ALA A 126 9.42 20.34 -13.35
N PHE A 127 9.36 19.36 -12.42
CA PHE A 127 10.10 19.38 -11.16
C PHE A 127 11.45 18.62 -11.21
N GLY A 128 11.90 18.22 -12.41
CA GLY A 128 13.21 17.59 -12.61
C GLY A 128 13.23 16.07 -12.42
N TYR A 129 12.08 15.42 -12.27
CA TYR A 129 11.99 13.97 -12.10
C TYR A 129 11.93 13.26 -13.45
N ASP A 130 12.90 12.38 -13.70
CA ASP A 130 12.83 11.35 -14.72
C ASP A 130 12.32 10.01 -14.13
N ASP A 131 12.18 8.98 -14.99
CA ASP A 131 11.71 7.67 -14.57
C ASP A 131 12.61 7.02 -13.49
N ALA A 132 13.90 7.27 -13.49
CA ALA A 132 14.82 6.73 -12.50
C ALA A 132 14.63 7.42 -11.14
N ALA A 133 14.55 8.76 -11.13
CA ALA A 133 14.30 9.54 -9.93
C ALA A 133 12.91 9.22 -9.31
N LEU A 134 11.89 8.98 -10.14
CA LEU A 134 10.58 8.54 -9.64
C LEU A 134 10.62 7.16 -8.99
N ARG A 135 11.39 6.21 -9.54
CA ARG A 135 11.58 4.90 -8.90
C ARG A 135 12.28 5.01 -7.55
N ASP A 136 13.31 5.84 -7.47
CA ASP A 136 14.03 6.10 -6.22
C ASP A 136 13.12 6.77 -5.19
N LEU A 137 12.29 7.73 -5.61
CA LEU A 137 11.28 8.37 -4.75
C LEU A 137 10.27 7.35 -4.22
N VAL A 138 9.76 6.47 -5.08
CA VAL A 138 8.84 5.39 -4.67
C VAL A 138 9.51 4.45 -3.67
N GLU A 139 10.75 4.01 -3.93
CA GLU A 139 11.48 3.14 -3.02
C GLU A 139 11.68 3.80 -1.65
N PHE A 140 12.14 5.05 -1.63
CA PHE A 140 12.34 5.81 -0.40
C PHE A 140 11.02 5.96 0.38
N THR A 141 9.93 6.28 -0.33
CA THR A 141 8.60 6.43 0.27
C THR A 141 8.09 5.12 0.86
N LEU A 142 8.22 4.00 0.15
CA LEU A 142 7.84 2.68 0.64
C LEU A 142 8.62 2.30 1.91
N ARG A 143 9.93 2.54 1.94
CA ARG A 143 10.77 2.31 3.12
C ARG A 143 10.34 3.18 4.30
N THR A 144 10.04 4.44 4.05
CA THR A 144 9.55 5.38 5.06
C THR A 144 8.19 4.95 5.61
N MET A 145 7.26 4.58 4.74
CA MET A 145 5.94 4.09 5.13
C MET A 145 6.04 2.83 5.98
N LEU A 146 6.90 1.87 5.61
CA LEU A 146 7.09 0.67 6.41
C LEU A 146 7.54 0.99 7.83
N SER A 147 8.39 2.00 8.03
CA SER A 147 8.83 2.41 9.36
C SER A 147 7.66 2.84 10.25
N PHE A 148 6.62 3.45 9.70
CA PHE A 148 5.42 3.82 10.46
C PHE A 148 4.60 2.59 10.90
N PHE A 149 4.63 1.48 10.12
CA PHE A 149 3.94 0.25 10.49
C PHE A 149 4.71 -0.57 11.52
N VAL A 150 6.03 -0.67 11.36
CA VAL A 150 6.88 -1.50 12.23
C VAL A 150 7.20 -0.81 13.55
N ALA A 151 7.34 0.51 13.52
CA ALA A 151 7.70 1.33 14.68
C ALA A 151 6.83 2.60 14.73
N PRO A 152 5.55 2.48 15.11
CA PRO A 152 4.68 3.64 15.23
C PRO A 152 5.22 4.62 16.27
N SER A 153 4.90 5.90 16.10
CA SER A 153 5.35 6.95 17.03
C SER A 153 4.75 6.75 18.42
N ASP A 154 5.57 6.94 19.43
CA ASP A 154 5.15 6.97 20.83
C ASP A 154 5.61 8.30 21.47
N PRO A 155 4.69 9.17 21.90
CA PRO A 155 3.22 9.07 21.75
C PRO A 155 2.78 9.12 20.26
N ALA A 156 1.62 8.54 19.97
CA ALA A 156 1.03 8.56 18.63
C ALA A 156 0.77 10.00 18.17
N ARG A 157 1.13 10.30 16.92
CA ARG A 157 0.82 11.60 16.31
C ARG A 157 -0.65 11.68 15.92
N SER A 158 -1.26 12.83 16.12
CA SER A 158 -2.54 13.14 15.51
C SER A 158 -2.41 13.19 13.96
N PRO A 159 -3.51 13.07 13.20
CA PRO A 159 -3.46 13.18 11.72
C PRO A 159 -2.81 14.49 11.23
N ALA A 160 -3.07 15.61 11.90
CA ALA A 160 -2.49 16.91 11.56
C ALA A 160 -0.97 16.97 11.82
N GLU A 161 -0.51 16.39 12.93
CA GLU A 161 0.91 16.30 13.27
C GLU A 161 1.64 15.35 12.31
N LEU A 162 1.02 14.24 11.93
CA LEU A 162 1.59 13.30 10.96
C LEU A 162 1.71 13.95 9.58
N ARG A 163 0.67 14.68 9.12
CA ARG A 163 0.71 15.46 7.87
C ARG A 163 1.86 16.46 7.89
N SER A 164 1.98 17.26 8.96
CA SER A 164 3.04 18.25 9.10
C SER A 164 4.44 17.61 9.13
N PHE A 165 4.55 16.42 9.74
CA PHE A 165 5.79 15.67 9.78
C PHE A 165 6.20 15.17 8.40
N ILE A 166 5.30 14.50 7.67
CA ILE A 166 5.55 13.97 6.33
C ILE A 166 5.87 15.12 5.37
N ARG A 167 5.05 16.18 5.37
CA ARG A 167 5.26 17.35 4.50
C ARG A 167 6.62 18.01 4.75
N ARG A 168 7.05 18.09 6.01
CA ARG A 168 8.34 18.69 6.38
C ARG A 168 9.53 17.88 5.89
N TRP A 169 9.51 16.58 6.04
CA TRP A 169 10.70 15.76 5.79
C TRP A 169 10.71 15.12 4.41
N LEU A 170 9.64 14.47 4.01
CA LEU A 170 9.51 13.91 2.68
C LEU A 170 9.30 15.03 1.63
N GLY A 171 8.41 15.98 1.90
CA GLY A 171 8.13 17.07 1.00
C GLY A 171 9.33 17.98 0.74
N ALA A 172 10.16 18.25 1.76
CA ALA A 172 11.40 19.02 1.57
C ALA A 172 12.40 18.28 0.66
N ALA A 173 12.52 16.96 0.81
CA ALA A 173 13.38 16.14 -0.05
C ALA A 173 12.90 16.14 -1.51
N ILE A 174 11.59 16.13 -1.73
CA ILE A 174 10.98 16.17 -3.07
C ILE A 174 11.25 17.51 -3.77
N LEU A 175 11.22 18.62 -3.06
CA LEU A 175 11.42 19.96 -3.63
C LEU A 175 12.91 20.35 -3.77
N ALA A 176 13.83 19.51 -3.30
CA ALA A 176 15.26 19.77 -3.33
C ALA A 176 15.98 19.18 -4.58
N GLN A 177 15.22 18.62 -5.53
CA GLN A 177 15.73 18.04 -6.78
C GLN A 177 16.24 19.10 -7.75
#